data_6c1606bc712e214e3eb9f090ca1bd615
#
_entry.id   6c1606bc712e214e3eb9f090ca1bd615
#
_cell.length_a   1.000
_cell.length_b   1.000
_cell.length_c   1.000
_cell.angle_alpha   90.00
_cell.angle_beta   90.00
_cell.angle_gamma   90.00
#
_symmetry.space_group_name_H-M   'P 1'
#
loop_
_entity.id
_entity.type
_entity.pdbx_description
1 polymer ?
#
loop_
_entity_poly.entity_id
_entity_poly.type
_entity_poly.pdbx_seq_one_letter_code
_entity_poly.pdbx_strand_id
1 'polypeptide(L)'
;DENFFLYYSDFDLCRRILKKKKTIIQIFEAKAQHDHGEIKVKNFLKKIFIRNYNFTFDELYYFFKINNHHEKTRRLKKKIPKYITKSIINLFLLRLSQSVYYFSKTLAFYRFNKLINKNK
;
A
#
# COMPACT_ATOMS: atom_id res chain seq x y z
N ASP A 1 -1.53 -3.40 -14.26
CA ASP A 1 -0.14 -2.97 -14.03
C ASP A 1 0.50 -3.88 -12.97
N GLU A 2 1.51 -4.60 -13.38
CA GLU A 2 2.21 -5.63 -12.57
C GLU A 2 2.99 -5.05 -11.38
N ASN A 3 3.18 -3.74 -11.32
CA ASN A 3 3.83 -3.08 -10.20
C ASN A 3 2.93 -2.95 -8.97
N PHE A 4 1.61 -3.10 -9.12
CA PHE A 4 0.71 -3.22 -7.98
C PHE A 4 0.74 -4.65 -7.44
N PHE A 5 0.84 -4.77 -6.14
CA PHE A 5 0.76 -6.10 -5.52
C PHE A 5 -0.70 -6.57 -5.40
N LEU A 6 -1.58 -5.74 -4.84
CA LEU A 6 -2.98 -6.07 -4.61
C LEU A 6 -3.87 -4.82 -4.49
N TYR A 7 -3.39 -3.79 -3.81
CA TYR A 7 -4.16 -2.60 -3.47
C TYR A 7 -4.09 -1.57 -4.58
N TYR A 8 -5.15 -0.76 -4.72
CA TYR A 8 -5.24 0.32 -5.73
C TYR A 8 -5.21 -0.12 -7.21
N SER A 9 -5.12 -1.40 -7.50
CA SER A 9 -5.17 -1.91 -8.89
C SER A 9 -6.52 -1.67 -9.55
N ASP A 10 -7.61 -1.80 -8.81
CA ASP A 10 -8.98 -1.49 -9.22
C ASP A 10 -9.16 0.01 -9.50
N PHE A 11 -8.67 0.88 -8.62
CA PHE A 11 -8.67 2.33 -8.87
C PHE A 11 -7.88 2.71 -10.12
N ASP A 12 -6.72 2.09 -10.34
CA ASP A 12 -5.92 2.31 -11.55
C ASP A 12 -6.67 1.85 -12.81
N LEU A 13 -7.33 0.69 -12.73
CA LEU A 13 -8.15 0.15 -13.81
C LEU A 13 -9.30 1.09 -14.17
N CYS A 14 -10.11 1.47 -13.18
CA CYS A 14 -11.22 2.40 -13.36
C CYS A 14 -10.76 3.72 -14.00
N ARG A 15 -9.65 4.27 -13.52
CA ARG A 15 -9.09 5.49 -14.07
C ARG A 15 -8.65 5.35 -15.53
N ARG A 16 -8.03 4.22 -15.90
CA ARG A 16 -7.63 3.96 -17.30
C ARG A 16 -8.83 3.82 -18.22
N ILE A 17 -9.93 3.21 -17.74
CA ILE A 17 -11.19 3.10 -18.47
C ILE A 17 -11.77 4.51 -18.74
N LEU A 18 -11.87 5.34 -17.70
CA LEU A 18 -12.40 6.71 -17.80
C LEU A 18 -11.53 7.60 -18.71
N LYS A 19 -10.20 7.47 -18.65
CA LYS A 19 -9.29 8.18 -19.56
C LYS A 19 -9.51 7.83 -21.03
N LYS A 20 -9.97 6.61 -21.32
CA LYS A 20 -10.35 6.16 -22.67
C LYS A 20 -11.78 6.56 -23.05
N LYS A 21 -12.40 7.47 -22.29
CA LYS A 21 -13.79 7.93 -22.49
C LYS A 21 -14.82 6.77 -22.50
N LYS A 22 -14.51 5.68 -21.81
CA LYS A 22 -15.44 4.56 -21.61
C LYS A 22 -16.15 4.71 -20.27
N THR A 23 -17.39 4.20 -20.19
CA THR A 23 -18.21 4.19 -18.97
C THR A 23 -17.94 2.96 -18.13
N ILE A 24 -18.12 3.12 -16.82
CA ILE A 24 -18.15 2.02 -15.86
C ILE A 24 -19.61 1.90 -15.42
N ILE A 25 -20.21 0.72 -15.59
CA ILE A 25 -21.59 0.46 -15.26
C ILE A 25 -21.63 -0.51 -14.07
N GLN A 26 -22.42 -0.19 -13.06
CA GLN A 26 -22.73 -1.11 -11.97
C GLN A 26 -24.03 -1.84 -12.31
N ILE A 27 -23.99 -3.16 -12.30
CA ILE A 27 -25.16 -4.02 -12.53
C ILE A 27 -25.62 -4.53 -11.16
N PHE A 28 -26.77 -4.06 -10.69
CA PHE A 28 -27.26 -4.37 -9.33
C PHE A 28 -27.70 -5.83 -9.16
N GLU A 29 -28.15 -6.48 -10.24
CA GLU A 29 -28.56 -7.88 -10.22
C GLU A 29 -27.38 -8.85 -10.31
N ALA A 30 -26.21 -8.38 -10.68
CA ALA A 30 -25.03 -9.22 -10.79
C ALA A 30 -24.55 -9.64 -9.38
N LYS A 31 -24.56 -10.96 -9.14
CA LYS A 31 -24.04 -11.55 -7.91
C LYS A 31 -22.69 -12.20 -8.21
N ALA A 32 -21.68 -11.85 -7.42
CA ALA A 32 -20.37 -12.49 -7.47
C ALA A 32 -20.04 -13.02 -6.08
N GLN A 33 -19.62 -14.28 -6.00
CA GLN A 33 -19.04 -14.82 -4.78
C GLN A 33 -17.57 -14.38 -4.73
N HIS A 34 -17.21 -13.64 -3.71
CA HIS A 34 -15.85 -13.22 -3.48
C HIS A 34 -15.30 -13.91 -2.25
N ASP A 35 -14.47 -14.91 -2.48
CA ASP A 35 -13.65 -15.46 -1.40
C ASP A 35 -12.61 -14.42 -1.02
N HIS A 36 -12.75 -13.86 0.18
CA HIS A 36 -11.72 -12.97 0.72
C HIS A 36 -10.40 -13.73 0.76
N GLY A 37 -9.58 -13.54 -0.28
CA GLY A 37 -8.28 -14.18 -0.41
C GLY A 37 -7.43 -13.86 0.80
N GLU A 38 -7.45 -14.74 1.78
CA GLU A 38 -6.52 -14.63 2.88
C GLU A 38 -5.11 -14.81 2.34
N ILE A 39 -4.22 -13.90 2.72
CA ILE A 39 -2.79 -14.13 2.50
C ILE A 39 -2.46 -15.46 3.19
N LYS A 40 -2.25 -16.52 2.39
CA LYS A 40 -1.97 -17.88 2.86
C LYS A 40 -0.56 -17.96 3.48
N VAL A 41 -0.35 -17.19 4.52
CA VAL A 41 0.91 -17.18 5.29
C VAL A 41 0.59 -17.59 6.72
N LYS A 42 1.14 -18.72 7.15
CA LYS A 42 0.93 -19.27 8.51
C LYS A 42 1.43 -18.30 9.60
N ASN A 43 2.50 -17.56 9.34
CA ASN A 43 3.08 -16.65 10.32
C ASN A 43 2.29 -15.34 10.38
N PHE A 44 1.67 -15.08 11.53
CA PHE A 44 0.85 -13.89 11.77
C PHE A 44 1.60 -12.56 11.58
N LEU A 45 2.84 -12.46 12.07
CA LEU A 45 3.65 -11.26 11.91
C LEU A 45 4.03 -11.01 10.45
N LYS A 46 4.33 -12.08 9.71
CA LYS A 46 4.56 -12.00 8.26
C LYS A 46 3.31 -11.56 7.51
N LYS A 47 2.11 -12.00 7.92
CA LYS A 47 0.82 -11.55 7.36
C LYS A 47 0.63 -10.04 7.57
N ILE A 48 0.90 -9.53 8.78
CA ILE A 48 0.85 -8.09 9.10
C ILE A 48 1.86 -7.33 8.23
N PHE A 49 3.09 -7.80 8.14
CA PHE A 49 4.13 -7.16 7.36
C PHE A 49 3.73 -7.03 5.88
N ILE A 50 3.41 -8.14 5.22
CA ILE A 50 3.06 -8.18 3.80
C ILE A 50 1.89 -7.24 3.51
N ARG A 51 0.82 -7.30 4.32
CA ARG A 51 -0.37 -6.46 4.11
C ARG A 51 -0.04 -4.96 4.19
N ASN A 52 0.61 -4.53 5.26
CA ASN A 52 0.85 -3.11 5.48
C ASN A 52 1.95 -2.54 4.58
N TYR A 53 2.95 -3.35 4.28
CA TYR A 53 4.01 -2.99 3.35
C TYR A 53 3.44 -2.74 1.94
N ASN A 54 2.70 -3.71 1.40
CA ASN A 54 2.17 -3.59 0.05
C ASN A 54 1.07 -2.51 -0.03
N PHE A 55 0.18 -2.41 0.96
CA PHE A 55 -0.80 -1.34 0.99
C PHE A 55 -0.14 0.05 0.91
N THR A 56 0.89 0.28 1.72
CA THR A 56 1.59 1.58 1.73
C THR A 56 2.36 1.82 0.43
N PHE A 57 2.99 0.79 -0.12
CA PHE A 57 3.71 0.88 -1.39
C PHE A 57 2.76 1.16 -2.56
N ASP A 58 1.67 0.37 -2.68
CA ASP A 58 0.68 0.50 -3.75
C ASP A 58 -0.03 1.86 -3.69
N GLU A 59 -0.34 2.37 -2.48
CA GLU A 59 -0.87 3.72 -2.30
C GLU A 59 0.07 4.78 -2.88
N LEU A 60 1.35 4.76 -2.50
CA LEU A 60 2.35 5.71 -2.97
C LEU A 60 2.57 5.60 -4.48
N TYR A 61 2.63 4.37 -5.00
CA TYR A 61 2.79 4.10 -6.42
C TYR A 61 1.60 4.59 -7.24
N TYR A 62 0.37 4.37 -6.77
CA TYR A 62 -0.83 4.92 -7.40
C TYR A 62 -0.79 6.44 -7.51
N PHE A 63 -0.48 7.13 -6.40
CA PHE A 63 -0.36 8.59 -6.40
C PHE A 63 0.79 9.08 -7.28
N PHE A 64 1.86 8.32 -7.42
CA PHE A 64 2.93 8.61 -8.37
C PHE A 64 2.43 8.56 -9.81
N LYS A 65 1.72 7.51 -10.20
CA LYS A 65 1.14 7.37 -11.55
C LYS A 65 0.18 8.49 -11.93
N ILE A 66 -0.48 9.09 -10.96
CA ILE A 66 -1.43 10.20 -11.21
C ILE A 66 -0.80 11.57 -11.03
N ASN A 67 0.53 11.65 -10.93
CA ASN A 67 1.29 12.88 -10.70
C ASN A 67 0.88 13.65 -9.43
N ASN A 68 0.30 12.99 -8.45
CA ASN A 68 -0.13 13.57 -7.17
C ASN A 68 0.62 12.98 -5.96
N HIS A 69 1.85 12.48 -6.19
CA HIS A 69 2.62 11.83 -5.13
C HIS A 69 3.32 12.81 -4.18
N HIS A 70 3.59 14.04 -4.60
CA HIS A 70 4.39 14.99 -3.82
C HIS A 70 3.79 15.26 -2.44
N GLU A 71 2.48 15.53 -2.38
CA GLU A 71 1.80 15.79 -1.11
C GLU A 71 1.74 14.54 -0.22
N LYS A 72 1.37 13.39 -0.78
CA LYS A 72 1.34 12.11 -0.05
C LYS A 72 2.72 11.73 0.48
N THR A 73 3.74 11.83 -0.36
CA THR A 73 5.13 11.54 0.03
C THR A 73 5.59 12.48 1.13
N ARG A 74 5.29 13.79 1.03
CA ARG A 74 5.64 14.78 2.06
C ARG A 74 4.96 14.48 3.40
N ARG A 75 3.65 14.16 3.37
CA ARG A 75 2.89 13.80 4.58
C ARG A 75 3.45 12.53 5.24
N LEU A 76 3.77 11.51 4.44
CA LEU A 76 4.34 10.27 4.96
C LEU A 76 5.76 10.48 5.49
N LYS A 77 6.60 11.23 4.77
CA LYS A 77 7.97 11.57 5.21
C LYS A 77 7.99 12.18 6.60
N LYS A 78 7.06 13.09 6.89
CA LYS A 78 6.90 13.69 8.24
C LYS A 78 6.53 12.67 9.32
N LYS A 79 5.88 11.57 8.96
CA LYS A 79 5.47 10.50 9.90
C LYS A 79 6.54 9.43 10.11
N ILE A 80 7.53 9.34 9.22
CA ILE A 80 8.55 8.28 9.29
C ILE A 80 9.32 8.26 10.62
N PRO A 81 9.84 9.38 11.15
CA PRO A 81 10.51 9.37 12.45
C PRO A 81 9.62 8.80 13.55
N LYS A 82 8.36 9.23 13.60
CA LYS A 82 7.37 8.70 14.55
C LYS A 82 7.11 7.20 14.35
N TYR A 83 7.11 6.69 13.12
CA TYR A 83 6.93 5.27 12.85
C TYR A 83 8.13 4.45 13.32
N ILE A 84 9.35 4.94 13.08
CA ILE A 84 10.59 4.30 13.56
C ILE A 84 10.57 4.24 15.09
N THR A 85 10.33 5.37 15.75
CA THR A 85 10.27 5.43 17.22
C THR A 85 9.21 4.48 17.78
N LYS A 86 7.99 4.50 17.21
CA LYS A 86 6.93 3.58 17.62
C LYS A 86 7.27 2.11 17.38
N SER A 87 7.95 1.80 16.28
CA SER A 87 8.40 0.43 16.00
C SER A 87 9.37 -0.06 17.08
N ILE A 88 10.36 0.78 17.42
CA ILE A 88 11.37 0.46 18.44
C ILE A 88 10.72 0.32 19.83
N ILE A 89 9.91 1.30 20.26
CA ILE A 89 9.22 1.26 21.56
C ILE A 89 8.35 -0.01 21.66
N ASN A 90 7.56 -0.33 20.62
CA ASN A 90 6.71 -1.50 20.66
C ASN A 90 7.52 -2.82 20.65
N LEU A 91 8.71 -2.82 20.06
CA LEU A 91 9.61 -3.96 20.13
C LEU A 91 10.07 -4.22 21.59
N PHE A 92 10.51 -3.17 22.30
CA PHE A 92 10.90 -3.26 23.71
C PHE A 92 9.74 -3.64 24.64
N LEU A 93 8.52 -3.20 24.31
CA LEU A 93 7.30 -3.55 25.04
C LEU A 93 6.73 -4.93 24.64
N LEU A 94 7.46 -5.73 23.86
CA LEU A 94 7.05 -7.04 23.33
C LEU A 94 5.74 -7.02 22.52
N ARG A 95 5.32 -5.87 22.05
CA ARG A 95 4.15 -5.69 21.19
C ARG A 95 4.53 -5.89 19.71
N LEU A 96 4.94 -7.11 19.38
CA LEU A 96 5.55 -7.46 18.09
C LEU A 96 4.69 -7.10 16.88
N SER A 97 3.37 -7.30 16.97
CA SER A 97 2.43 -6.95 15.89
C SER A 97 2.44 -5.44 15.56
N GLN A 98 2.47 -4.59 16.58
CA GLN A 98 2.53 -3.14 16.42
C GLN A 98 3.90 -2.68 15.90
N SER A 99 4.97 -3.29 16.39
CA SER A 99 6.32 -3.02 15.90
C SER A 99 6.42 -3.31 14.40
N VAL A 100 6.01 -4.51 13.97
CA VAL A 100 6.01 -4.94 12.56
C VAL A 100 5.11 -4.04 11.69
N TYR A 101 3.96 -3.60 12.20
CA TYR A 101 3.07 -2.67 11.50
C TYR A 101 3.77 -1.35 11.15
N TYR A 102 4.44 -0.71 12.08
CA TYR A 102 5.14 0.55 11.83
C TYR A 102 6.39 0.36 10.97
N PHE A 103 7.14 -0.71 11.22
CA PHE A 103 8.32 -1.07 10.44
C PHE A 103 8.00 -1.31 8.96
N SER A 104 6.95 -2.06 8.66
CA SER A 104 6.55 -2.37 7.28
C SER A 104 6.22 -1.10 6.48
N LYS A 105 5.53 -0.13 7.08
CA LYS A 105 5.23 1.16 6.44
C LYS A 105 6.49 1.99 6.16
N THR A 106 7.42 2.00 7.10
CA THR A 106 8.70 2.69 6.92
C THR A 106 9.47 2.09 5.76
N LEU A 107 9.55 0.76 5.70
CA LEU A 107 10.28 0.06 4.64
C LEU A 107 9.64 0.26 3.26
N ALA A 108 8.31 0.24 3.18
CA ALA A 108 7.57 0.53 1.94
C ALA A 108 7.88 1.93 1.40
N PHE A 109 7.96 2.93 2.29
CA PHE A 109 8.33 4.29 1.91
C PHE A 109 9.76 4.37 1.35
N TYR A 110 10.72 3.71 1.99
CA TYR A 110 12.11 3.69 1.49
C TYR A 110 12.21 3.01 0.12
N ARG A 111 11.51 1.88 -0.07
CA ARG A 111 11.46 1.20 -1.38
C ARG A 111 10.87 2.10 -2.45
N PHE A 112 9.76 2.78 -2.14
CA PHE A 112 9.12 3.71 -3.06
C PHE A 112 10.07 4.85 -3.47
N ASN A 113 10.76 5.48 -2.51
CA ASN A 113 11.74 6.53 -2.79
C ASN A 113 12.89 6.02 -3.68
N LYS A 114 13.38 4.79 -3.44
CA LYS A 114 14.41 4.18 -4.29
C LYS A 114 13.90 3.98 -5.73
N LEU A 115 12.64 3.59 -5.89
CA LEU A 115 12.01 3.43 -7.21
C LEU A 115 11.92 4.75 -7.96
N ILE A 116 11.48 5.83 -7.31
CA ILE A 116 11.36 7.15 -7.95
C ILE A 116 12.73 7.68 -8.36
N ASN A 117 13.73 7.56 -7.49
CA ASN A 117 15.06 8.08 -7.78
C ASN A 117 15.77 7.30 -8.90
N LYS A 118 15.35 6.08 -9.19
CA LYS A 118 15.86 5.28 -10.29
C LYS A 118 15.24 5.66 -11.64
N ASN A 119 14.07 6.31 -11.61
CA ASN A 119 13.32 6.73 -12.80
C ASN A 119 13.49 8.24 -13.12
N LYS A 120 14.36 8.92 -12.40
CA LYS A 120 14.85 10.27 -12.70
C LYS A 120 16.19 10.19 -13.46
#